data_b1cb6d3cab41772f59499cd8b7ec914b
#
_entry.id   b1cb6d3cab41772f59499cd8b7ec914b
#
_cell.length_a   1.000
_cell.length_b   1.000
_cell.length_c   1.000
_cell.angle_alpha   90.00
_cell.angle_beta   90.00
_cell.angle_gamma   90.00
#
_symmetry.space_group_name_H-M   'P 1'
#
loop_
_entity.id
_entity.type
_entity.pdbx_description
1 polymer ?
#
loop_
_entity_poly.entity_id
_entity_poly.type
_entity_poly.pdbx_seq_one_letter_code
_entity_poly.pdbx_strand_id
1 'polypeptide(L)'
;TVTLPLLGERSVRGEPWPQIRSSLLEGYAHELRNPSIEITPLRRIYVLGEVAAPGLYPVDPTISLAGVVAMAGGAGPDGDLRRVQVFREGSLLTREVLPASSLASVGIRSGDQVFLGKKPWVERNSTFLVTALLSATSVIVSLAMR
;
A
#
# COMPACT_ATOMS: atom_id res chain seq x y z
N THR A 1 -17.65 5.92 17.89
CA THR A 1 -18.05 7.35 17.76
C THR A 1 -17.00 8.11 16.98
N VAL A 2 -17.43 9.14 16.28
CA VAL A 2 -16.58 10.13 15.59
C VAL A 2 -17.01 11.50 16.06
N THR A 3 -16.05 12.34 16.44
CA THR A 3 -16.32 13.74 16.82
C THR A 3 -16.17 14.62 15.59
N LEU A 4 -17.21 15.37 15.28
CA LEU A 4 -17.27 16.20 14.08
C LEU A 4 -17.46 17.68 14.49
N PRO A 5 -16.77 18.61 13.81
CA PRO A 5 -17.03 20.02 14.02
C PRO A 5 -18.52 20.34 13.77
N LEU A 6 -19.12 21.18 14.56
CA LEU A 6 -20.53 21.64 14.53
C LEU A 6 -21.57 20.55 14.86
N LEU A 7 -21.35 19.28 14.49
CA LEU A 7 -22.31 18.19 14.71
C LEU A 7 -22.06 17.40 16.01
N GLY A 8 -20.93 17.65 16.70
CA GLY A 8 -20.57 16.95 17.94
C GLY A 8 -20.22 15.47 17.71
N GLU A 9 -20.50 14.64 18.72
CA GLU A 9 -20.25 13.20 18.63
C GLU A 9 -21.38 12.46 17.89
N ARG A 10 -20.99 11.62 16.93
CA ARG A 10 -21.89 10.75 16.18
C ARG A 10 -21.44 9.30 16.28
N SER A 11 -22.38 8.40 16.52
CA SER A 11 -22.11 6.96 16.45
C SER A 11 -22.18 6.50 15.00
N VAL A 12 -21.10 5.89 14.51
CA VAL A 12 -21.00 5.37 13.14
C VAL A 12 -20.76 3.85 13.15
N ARG A 13 -20.86 3.23 14.33
CA ARG A 13 -20.59 1.79 14.48
C ARG A 13 -21.76 0.98 13.94
N GLY A 14 -21.47 0.09 12.98
CA GLY A 14 -22.44 -0.85 12.42
C GLY A 14 -23.33 -0.28 11.31
N GLU A 15 -23.20 1.00 10.98
CA GLU A 15 -23.94 1.61 9.88
C GLU A 15 -23.17 1.50 8.56
N PRO A 16 -23.87 1.22 7.43
CA PRO A 16 -23.25 1.26 6.11
C PRO A 16 -22.82 2.68 5.74
N TRP A 17 -21.66 2.80 5.08
CA TRP A 17 -21.09 4.08 4.69
C TRP A 17 -22.07 5.05 3.95
N PRO A 18 -22.91 4.59 3.00
CA PRO A 18 -23.87 5.48 2.34
C PRO A 18 -24.84 6.17 3.31
N GLN A 19 -25.31 5.47 4.34
CA GLN A 19 -26.21 6.03 5.35
C GLN A 19 -25.50 7.03 6.25
N ILE A 20 -24.29 6.70 6.71
CA ILE A 20 -23.45 7.62 7.48
C ILE A 20 -23.23 8.91 6.68
N ARG A 21 -22.84 8.79 5.40
CA ARG A 21 -22.59 9.94 4.53
C ARG A 21 -23.83 10.82 4.38
N SER A 22 -25.00 10.24 4.11
CA SER A 22 -26.26 10.99 3.99
C SER A 22 -26.60 11.74 5.27
N SER A 23 -26.56 11.05 6.42
CA SER A 23 -26.84 11.66 7.72
C SER A 23 -25.90 12.81 8.06
N LEU A 24 -24.60 12.69 7.71
CA LEU A 24 -23.63 13.76 7.93
C LEU A 24 -23.89 14.96 7.01
N LEU A 25 -24.19 14.73 5.73
CA LEU A 25 -24.49 15.80 4.79
C LEU A 25 -25.78 16.55 5.19
N GLU A 26 -26.82 15.84 5.62
CA GLU A 26 -28.05 16.44 6.14
C GLU A 26 -27.77 17.28 7.39
N GLY A 27 -26.99 16.75 8.35
CA GLY A 27 -26.59 17.48 9.54
C GLY A 27 -25.89 18.79 9.20
N TYR A 28 -24.92 18.76 8.31
CA TYR A 28 -24.19 19.97 7.91
C TYR A 28 -25.04 20.94 7.06
N ALA A 29 -26.01 20.43 6.29
CA ALA A 29 -26.93 21.29 5.52
C ALA A 29 -27.82 22.16 6.43
N HIS A 30 -28.10 21.68 7.64
CA HIS A 30 -28.84 22.50 8.66
C HIS A 30 -27.97 23.57 9.32
N GLU A 31 -26.70 23.29 9.52
CA GLU A 31 -25.77 24.18 10.23
C GLU A 31 -25.07 25.19 9.30
N LEU A 32 -24.94 24.87 8.03
CA LEU A 32 -24.22 25.69 7.06
C LEU A 32 -25.15 26.19 5.94
N ARG A 33 -24.89 27.39 5.48
CA ARG A 33 -25.64 28.01 4.38
C ARG A 33 -24.97 27.65 3.05
N ASN A 34 -25.64 26.85 2.20
CA ASN A 34 -25.11 26.33 0.89
C ASN A 34 -23.76 25.60 1.02
N PRO A 35 -23.64 24.55 1.85
CA PRO A 35 -22.37 23.88 2.04
C PRO A 35 -21.97 23.05 0.82
N SER A 36 -20.70 23.14 0.41
CA SER A 36 -20.06 22.18 -0.46
C SER A 36 -19.16 21.29 0.39
N ILE A 37 -19.65 20.10 0.76
CA ILE A 37 -18.96 19.20 1.69
C ILE A 37 -18.62 17.90 0.99
N GLU A 38 -17.34 17.56 0.98
CA GLU A 38 -16.85 16.24 0.60
C GLU A 38 -16.44 15.45 1.85
N ILE A 39 -16.94 14.23 1.96
CA ILE A 39 -16.64 13.35 3.08
C ILE A 39 -16.04 12.05 2.50
N THR A 40 -14.78 11.81 2.79
CA THR A 40 -14.05 10.61 2.34
C THR A 40 -13.65 9.77 3.55
N PRO A 41 -14.10 8.48 3.64
CA PRO A 41 -13.69 7.61 4.71
C PRO A 41 -12.25 7.14 4.48
N LEU A 42 -11.35 7.40 5.42
CA LEU A 42 -10.00 6.89 5.35
C LEU A 42 -9.87 5.54 6.05
N ARG A 43 -9.10 4.64 5.48
CA ARG A 43 -8.68 3.39 6.10
C ARG A 43 -7.27 3.53 6.64
N ARG A 44 -7.03 3.07 7.86
CA ARG A 44 -5.69 3.03 8.44
C ARG A 44 -5.09 1.67 8.14
N ILE A 45 -4.02 1.63 7.36
CA ILE A 45 -3.31 0.42 6.99
C ILE A 45 -1.84 0.50 7.37
N TYR A 46 -1.26 -0.63 7.72
CA TYR A 46 0.18 -0.73 7.94
C TYR A 46 0.88 -0.98 6.60
N VAL A 47 1.92 -0.22 6.32
CA VAL A 47 2.81 -0.44 5.18
C VAL A 47 4.15 -0.88 5.73
N LEU A 48 4.59 -2.07 5.36
CA LEU A 48 5.74 -2.75 5.94
C LEU A 48 6.63 -3.36 4.84
N GLY A 49 7.79 -3.87 5.22
CA GLY A 49 8.74 -4.51 4.31
C GLY A 49 9.71 -3.51 3.68
N GLU A 50 10.05 -3.72 2.41
CA GLU A 50 11.05 -2.93 1.69
C GLU A 50 10.48 -1.61 1.14
N VAL A 51 10.02 -0.75 2.04
CA VAL A 51 9.58 0.63 1.76
C VAL A 51 10.49 1.63 2.46
N ALA A 52 10.54 2.86 1.99
CA ALA A 52 11.42 3.88 2.56
C ALA A 52 11.01 4.27 3.98
N ALA A 53 9.71 4.35 4.27
CA ALA A 53 9.17 4.73 5.57
C ALA A 53 8.06 3.74 5.99
N PRO A 54 8.39 2.61 6.65
CA PRO A 54 7.38 1.71 7.19
C PRO A 54 6.55 2.40 8.28
N GLY A 55 5.22 2.16 8.28
CA GLY A 55 4.36 2.82 9.26
C GLY A 55 2.87 2.58 9.05
N LEU A 56 2.06 3.30 9.83
CA LEU A 56 0.60 3.32 9.74
C LEU A 56 0.16 4.54 8.94
N TYR A 57 -0.59 4.32 7.86
CA TYR A 57 -1.02 5.36 6.93
C TYR A 57 -2.55 5.44 6.85
N PRO A 58 -3.13 6.64 6.99
CA PRO A 58 -4.51 6.89 6.64
C PRO A 58 -4.62 7.04 5.12
N VAL A 59 -5.37 6.17 4.47
CA VAL A 59 -5.46 6.11 3.01
C VAL A 59 -6.90 6.07 2.53
N ASP A 60 -7.15 6.70 1.39
CA ASP A 60 -8.40 6.60 0.66
C ASP A 60 -8.52 5.19 0.05
N PRO A 61 -9.68 4.51 0.19
CA PRO A 61 -9.90 3.20 -0.41
C PRO A 61 -9.78 3.14 -1.95
N THR A 62 -9.86 4.27 -2.63
CA THR A 62 -9.74 4.34 -4.10
C THR A 62 -8.30 4.36 -4.59
N ILE A 63 -7.34 4.68 -3.69
CA ILE A 63 -5.92 4.69 -4.05
C ILE A 63 -5.43 3.29 -4.43
N SER A 64 -4.47 3.22 -5.36
CA SER A 64 -3.83 1.96 -5.73
C SER A 64 -2.81 1.50 -4.69
N LEU A 65 -2.47 0.21 -4.70
CA LEU A 65 -1.39 -0.32 -3.84
C LEU A 65 -0.05 0.36 -4.12
N ALA A 66 0.25 0.67 -5.39
CA ALA A 66 1.43 1.45 -5.72
C ALA A 66 1.38 2.86 -5.11
N GLY A 67 0.21 3.50 -5.09
CA GLY A 67 0.00 4.80 -4.45
C GLY A 67 0.23 4.74 -2.95
N VAL A 68 -0.21 3.66 -2.30
CA VAL A 68 0.05 3.42 -0.87
C VAL A 68 1.55 3.28 -0.59
N VAL A 69 2.26 2.52 -1.42
CA VAL A 69 3.73 2.39 -1.30
C VAL A 69 4.41 3.75 -1.54
N ALA A 70 3.92 4.55 -2.50
CA ALA A 70 4.44 5.90 -2.73
C ALA A 70 4.23 6.82 -1.52
N MET A 71 3.10 6.73 -0.80
CA MET A 71 2.88 7.46 0.45
C MET A 71 3.89 7.06 1.55
N ALA A 72 4.36 5.81 1.54
CA ALA A 72 5.42 5.33 2.42
C ALA A 72 6.85 5.68 1.91
N GLY A 73 6.97 6.69 1.06
CA GLY A 73 8.24 7.14 0.49
C GLY A 73 8.75 6.31 -0.68
N GLY A 74 7.91 5.42 -1.21
CA GLY A 74 8.26 4.52 -2.32
C GLY A 74 8.89 3.21 -1.89
N ALA A 75 9.19 2.37 -2.86
CA ALA A 75 9.93 1.14 -2.64
C ALA A 75 11.40 1.44 -2.25
N GLY A 76 11.89 0.75 -1.27
CA GLY A 76 13.32 0.78 -0.92
C GLY A 76 14.19 0.20 -2.06
N PRO A 77 15.52 0.27 -1.92
CA PRO A 77 16.46 -0.17 -2.97
C PRO A 77 16.23 -1.63 -3.42
N ASP A 78 15.87 -2.46 -2.49
CA ASP A 78 15.60 -3.88 -2.71
C ASP A 78 14.10 -4.20 -2.90
N GLY A 79 13.21 -3.21 -2.84
CA GLY A 79 11.77 -3.39 -2.92
C GLY A 79 11.30 -3.81 -4.32
N ASP A 80 10.33 -4.73 -4.38
CA ASP A 80 9.71 -5.17 -5.62
C ASP A 80 8.18 -4.99 -5.56
N LEU A 81 7.67 -4.02 -6.31
CA LEU A 81 6.23 -3.76 -6.42
C LEU A 81 5.42 -4.93 -6.98
N ARG A 82 6.06 -5.88 -7.66
CA ARG A 82 5.42 -7.13 -8.12
C ARG A 82 5.18 -8.13 -6.99
N ARG A 83 5.80 -7.89 -5.82
CA ARG A 83 5.75 -8.77 -4.63
C ARG A 83 5.03 -8.11 -3.46
N VAL A 84 3.88 -7.51 -3.76
CA VAL A 84 3.00 -6.96 -2.72
C VAL A 84 2.15 -8.08 -2.14
N GLN A 85 2.17 -8.23 -0.84
CA GLN A 85 1.36 -9.18 -0.07
C GLN A 85 0.47 -8.42 0.91
N VAL A 86 -0.71 -8.92 1.16
CA VAL A 86 -1.64 -8.34 2.12
C VAL A 86 -1.92 -9.35 3.22
N PHE A 87 -1.74 -8.93 4.46
CA PHE A 87 -2.03 -9.73 5.65
C PHE A 87 -3.17 -9.10 6.43
N ARG A 88 -4.00 -9.94 7.01
CA ARG A 88 -5.07 -9.59 7.96
C ARG A 88 -4.96 -10.47 9.17
N GLU A 89 -4.86 -9.86 10.37
CA GLU A 89 -4.77 -10.59 11.65
C GLU A 89 -3.70 -11.70 11.63
N GLY A 90 -2.54 -11.41 11.02
CA GLY A 90 -1.43 -12.35 10.90
C GLY A 90 -1.60 -13.43 9.80
N SER A 91 -2.76 -13.51 9.16
CA SER A 91 -3.01 -14.44 8.06
C SER A 91 -2.81 -13.77 6.71
N LEU A 92 -2.22 -14.48 5.76
CA LEU A 92 -2.04 -14.01 4.40
C LEU A 92 -3.39 -13.96 3.69
N LEU A 93 -3.85 -12.76 3.34
CA LEU A 93 -5.09 -12.55 2.61
C LEU A 93 -4.92 -12.80 1.11
N THR A 94 -3.86 -12.26 0.53
CA THR A 94 -3.56 -12.42 -0.90
C THR A 94 -2.08 -12.20 -1.19
N ARG A 95 -1.58 -12.84 -2.25
CA ARG A 95 -0.23 -12.69 -2.79
C ARG A 95 -0.27 -12.07 -4.18
N GLU A 96 0.79 -11.39 -4.55
CA GLU A 96 1.02 -10.89 -5.91
C GLU A 96 -0.16 -10.05 -6.43
N VAL A 97 -0.60 -9.10 -5.60
CA VAL A 97 -1.62 -8.14 -6.02
C VAL A 97 -1.02 -7.19 -7.03
N LEU A 98 -1.75 -6.93 -8.09
CA LEU A 98 -1.32 -5.95 -9.09
C LEU A 98 -1.15 -4.57 -8.43
N PRO A 99 0.00 -3.90 -8.62
CA PRO A 99 0.27 -2.59 -8.02
C PRO A 99 -0.78 -1.52 -8.37
N ALA A 100 -1.41 -1.66 -9.53
CA ALA A 100 -2.47 -0.76 -10.00
C ALA A 100 -3.84 -1.02 -9.35
N SER A 101 -4.04 -2.16 -8.66
CA SER A 101 -5.31 -2.47 -8.00
C SER A 101 -5.59 -1.49 -6.87
N SER A 102 -6.83 -0.99 -6.78
CA SER A 102 -7.25 -0.14 -5.67
C SER A 102 -7.43 -0.96 -4.38
N LEU A 103 -7.29 -0.30 -3.23
CA LEU A 103 -7.54 -0.93 -1.93
C LEU A 103 -8.96 -1.48 -1.82
N ALA A 104 -9.92 -0.78 -2.43
CA ALA A 104 -11.32 -1.20 -2.44
C ALA A 104 -11.51 -2.50 -3.24
N SER A 105 -10.89 -2.62 -4.42
CA SER A 105 -10.99 -3.81 -5.28
C SER A 105 -10.36 -5.06 -4.65
N VAL A 106 -9.29 -4.88 -3.88
CA VAL A 106 -8.62 -5.99 -3.14
C VAL A 106 -9.36 -6.33 -1.84
N GLY A 107 -10.32 -5.52 -1.43
CA GLY A 107 -11.07 -5.73 -0.18
C GLY A 107 -10.26 -5.43 1.09
N ILE A 108 -9.26 -4.55 1.00
CA ILE A 108 -8.41 -4.15 2.12
C ILE A 108 -9.24 -3.35 3.14
N ARG A 109 -9.03 -3.59 4.43
CA ARG A 109 -9.73 -2.95 5.55
C ARG A 109 -8.75 -2.22 6.47
N SER A 110 -9.28 -1.37 7.34
CA SER A 110 -8.48 -0.78 8.42
C SER A 110 -7.89 -1.88 9.31
N GLY A 111 -6.59 -1.78 9.61
CA GLY A 111 -5.85 -2.78 10.36
C GLY A 111 -5.09 -3.79 9.50
N ASP A 112 -5.38 -3.87 8.20
CA ASP A 112 -4.63 -4.74 7.30
C ASP A 112 -3.19 -4.24 7.12
N GLN A 113 -2.31 -5.17 6.76
CA GLN A 113 -0.90 -4.91 6.52
C GLN A 113 -0.58 -5.15 5.04
N VAL A 114 -0.05 -4.13 4.40
CA VAL A 114 0.51 -4.20 3.04
C VAL A 114 2.01 -4.38 3.19
N PHE A 115 2.51 -5.53 2.78
CA PHE A 115 3.92 -5.89 2.88
C PHE A 115 4.58 -5.88 1.50
N LEU A 116 5.62 -5.08 1.34
CA LEU A 116 6.44 -5.04 0.13
C LEU A 116 7.61 -6.00 0.26
N GLY A 117 7.64 -7.01 -0.62
CA GLY A 117 8.71 -8.01 -0.67
C GLY A 117 9.99 -7.49 -1.31
N LYS A 118 11.08 -8.24 -1.12
CA LYS A 118 12.39 -7.99 -1.74
C LYS A 118 12.47 -8.55 -3.14
N LYS A 119 13.25 -7.90 -4.00
CA LYS A 119 13.71 -8.47 -5.27
C LYS A 119 14.44 -9.79 -5.04
N PRO A 120 14.33 -10.76 -5.96
CA PRO A 120 15.11 -12.00 -5.89
C PRO A 120 16.60 -11.71 -5.80
N TRP A 121 17.35 -12.60 -5.13
CA TRP A 121 18.80 -12.46 -4.98
C TRP A 121 19.53 -12.28 -6.32
N VAL A 122 19.08 -13.00 -7.34
CA VAL A 122 19.64 -12.93 -8.71
C VAL A 122 19.51 -11.53 -9.31
N GLU A 123 18.35 -10.89 -9.17
CA GLU A 123 18.14 -9.51 -9.66
C GLU A 123 19.00 -8.49 -8.91
N ARG A 124 19.17 -8.67 -7.59
CA ARG A 124 19.99 -7.78 -6.76
C ARG A 124 21.48 -7.90 -7.04
N ASN A 125 21.94 -9.08 -7.45
CA ASN A 125 23.35 -9.39 -7.68
C ASN A 125 23.67 -9.62 -9.17
N SER A 126 22.86 -9.11 -10.08
CA SER A 126 23.03 -9.31 -11.53
C SER A 126 24.40 -8.84 -12.03
N THR A 127 24.89 -7.70 -11.55
CA THR A 127 26.20 -7.16 -11.91
C THR A 127 27.32 -8.11 -11.48
N PHE A 128 27.24 -8.68 -10.27
CA PHE A 128 28.22 -9.64 -9.77
C PHE A 128 28.20 -10.93 -10.63
N LEU A 129 27.01 -11.43 -10.99
CA LEU A 129 26.89 -12.64 -11.83
C LEU A 129 27.47 -12.43 -13.23
N VAL A 130 27.21 -11.27 -13.84
CA VAL A 130 27.79 -10.92 -15.15
C VAL A 130 29.31 -10.85 -15.07
N THR A 131 29.85 -10.19 -14.04
CA THR A 131 31.31 -10.08 -13.85
C THR A 131 31.95 -11.42 -13.58
N ALA A 132 31.33 -12.27 -12.79
CA ALA A 132 31.82 -13.62 -12.51
C ALA A 132 31.84 -14.50 -13.77
N LEU A 133 30.80 -14.40 -14.62
CA LEU A 133 30.76 -15.12 -15.91
C LEU A 133 31.84 -14.63 -16.86
N LEU A 134 32.05 -13.33 -16.99
CA LEU A 134 33.09 -12.75 -17.84
C LEU A 134 34.49 -13.15 -17.39
N SER A 135 34.75 -13.17 -16.08
CA SER A 135 36.04 -13.63 -15.56
C SER A 135 36.26 -15.11 -15.76
N ALA A 136 35.23 -15.94 -15.61
CA ALA A 136 35.34 -17.37 -15.87
C ALA A 136 35.63 -17.68 -17.35
N THR A 137 34.97 -16.97 -18.28
CA THR A 137 35.26 -17.14 -19.72
C THR A 137 36.68 -16.73 -20.10
N SER A 138 37.21 -15.65 -19.50
CA SER A 138 38.58 -15.21 -19.77
C SER A 138 39.61 -16.23 -19.30
N VAL A 139 39.39 -16.88 -18.16
CA VAL A 139 40.25 -17.95 -17.65
C VAL A 139 40.21 -19.18 -18.56
N ILE A 140 39.02 -19.59 -19.01
CA ILE A 140 38.87 -20.73 -19.92
C ILE A 140 39.58 -20.48 -21.26
N VAL A 141 39.40 -19.29 -21.85
CA VAL A 141 40.09 -18.92 -23.10
C VAL A 141 41.61 -18.90 -22.92
N SER A 142 42.09 -18.36 -21.79
CA SER A 142 43.52 -18.36 -21.47
C SER A 142 44.11 -19.78 -21.32
N LEU A 143 43.34 -20.73 -20.78
CA LEU A 143 43.74 -22.12 -20.65
C LEU A 143 43.69 -22.87 -21.99
N ALA A 144 42.73 -22.55 -22.86
CA ALA A 144 42.56 -23.19 -24.16
C ALA A 144 43.59 -22.74 -25.22
N MET A 145 44.21 -21.57 -25.03
CA MET A 145 45.21 -20.98 -25.93
C MET A 145 46.64 -21.32 -25.52
N ARG A 146 46.85 -22.18 -24.54
CA ARG A 146 48.16 -22.67 -24.08
C ARG A 146 48.40 -24.11 -24.56
#